data_ab93fd01dc283c98b01c61e25e1cba36
#
_entry.id   ab93fd01dc283c98b01c61e25e1cba36
#
_cell.length_a   1.000
_cell.length_b   1.000
_cell.length_c   1.000
_cell.angle_alpha   90.00
_cell.angle_beta   90.00
_cell.angle_gamma   90.00
#
_symmetry.space_group_name_H-M   'P 1'
#
loop_
_entity.id
_entity.type
_entity.pdbx_description
1 polymer ?
#
loop_
_entity_poly.entity_id
_entity_poly.type
_entity_poly.pdbx_seq_one_letter_code
_entity_poly.pdbx_strand_id
1 'polypeptide(L)'
;GKIGTIGHSLGGHNALFLAAFDDRVKIAVSSCGWTPFEYYETKKGRLKTWALPRYMPPLESLFNSDHTRFPFDFHEVAAAIAPRVFFSSSPTSDGVFPGWGPKAAESLIRDFYRARGAEKAFQFYQPHAQHRFPWDTRQAAYRSMNNTFDYHFHGRLGLLAERDGSEA
;
A
#
# COMPACT_ATOMS: atom_id res chain seq x y z
N GLY A 1 -13.03 -16.20 -8.96
CA GLY A 1 -13.02 -14.98 -9.79
C GLY A 1 -11.65 -14.31 -9.78
N LYS A 2 -11.34 -13.57 -10.84
CA LYS A 2 -10.08 -12.82 -11.01
C LYS A 2 -10.32 -11.37 -10.57
N ILE A 3 -10.24 -11.10 -9.27
CA ILE A 3 -10.43 -9.76 -8.70
C ILE A 3 -9.10 -9.29 -8.13
N GLY A 4 -8.66 -8.12 -8.56
CA GLY A 4 -7.53 -7.40 -8.02
C GLY A 4 -7.91 -5.96 -7.73
N THR A 5 -7.21 -5.33 -6.82
CA THR A 5 -7.41 -3.92 -6.47
C THR A 5 -6.11 -3.15 -6.60
N ILE A 6 -6.19 -1.94 -7.11
CA ILE A 6 -5.05 -1.05 -7.28
C ILE A 6 -5.47 0.38 -6.96
N GLY A 7 -4.64 1.09 -6.21
CA GLY A 7 -4.92 2.47 -5.88
C GLY A 7 -3.67 3.26 -5.47
N HIS A 8 -3.81 4.58 -5.54
CA HIS A 8 -2.80 5.54 -5.10
C HIS A 8 -3.36 6.40 -3.97
N SER A 9 -2.51 6.75 -3.00
CA SER A 9 -2.88 7.59 -1.85
C SER A 9 -4.07 6.97 -1.09
N LEU A 10 -5.17 7.70 -0.90
CA LEU A 10 -6.40 7.14 -0.30
C LEU A 10 -6.92 5.90 -1.04
N GLY A 11 -6.77 5.85 -2.38
CA GLY A 11 -7.10 4.65 -3.16
C GLY A 11 -6.21 3.46 -2.83
N GLY A 12 -4.91 3.70 -2.56
CA GLY A 12 -3.97 2.66 -2.10
C GLY A 12 -4.31 2.16 -0.70
N HIS A 13 -4.75 3.05 0.18
CA HIS A 13 -5.27 2.72 1.49
C HIS A 13 -6.53 1.85 1.39
N ASN A 14 -7.50 2.25 0.56
CA ASN A 14 -8.71 1.47 0.33
C ASN A 14 -8.41 0.09 -0.29
N ALA A 15 -7.44 0.01 -1.21
CA ALA A 15 -7.01 -1.25 -1.80
C ALA A 15 -6.47 -2.23 -0.76
N LEU A 16 -5.68 -1.73 0.19
CA LEU A 16 -5.14 -2.50 1.31
C LEU A 16 -6.27 -3.09 2.16
N PHE A 17 -7.17 -2.25 2.65
CA PHE A 17 -8.29 -2.69 3.50
C PHE A 17 -9.24 -3.61 2.77
N LEU A 18 -9.61 -3.30 1.53
CA LEU A 18 -10.50 -4.16 0.75
C LEU A 18 -9.93 -5.59 0.65
N ALA A 19 -8.63 -5.71 0.36
CA ALA A 19 -8.01 -7.02 0.27
C ALA A 19 -7.90 -7.73 1.62
N ALA A 20 -7.67 -6.99 2.72
CA ALA A 20 -7.60 -7.59 4.04
C ALA A 20 -8.95 -8.20 4.48
N PHE A 21 -10.07 -7.60 4.08
CA PHE A 21 -11.40 -8.01 4.49
C PHE A 21 -12.19 -8.82 3.44
N ASP A 22 -11.70 -8.93 2.19
CA ASP A 22 -12.37 -9.69 1.13
C ASP A 22 -11.41 -10.70 0.47
N ASP A 23 -11.56 -11.97 0.80
CA ASP A 23 -10.72 -13.08 0.30
C ASP A 23 -10.85 -13.33 -1.21
N ARG A 24 -11.85 -12.76 -1.86
CA ARG A 24 -12.01 -12.81 -3.32
C ARG A 24 -10.96 -11.99 -4.04
N VAL A 25 -10.43 -10.95 -3.39
CA VAL A 25 -9.33 -10.12 -3.91
C VAL A 25 -8.03 -10.92 -3.87
N LYS A 26 -7.46 -11.24 -5.03
CA LYS A 26 -6.27 -12.08 -5.16
C LYS A 26 -4.96 -11.29 -5.15
N ILE A 27 -5.03 -10.01 -5.49
CA ILE A 27 -3.91 -9.08 -5.44
C ILE A 27 -4.37 -7.71 -5.01
N ALA A 28 -3.64 -7.08 -4.10
CA ALA A 28 -3.75 -5.67 -3.76
C ALA A 28 -2.49 -4.92 -4.16
N VAL A 29 -2.65 -3.79 -4.84
CA VAL A 29 -1.59 -2.84 -5.16
C VAL A 29 -1.87 -1.54 -4.43
N SER A 30 -1.01 -1.20 -3.48
CA SER A 30 -1.07 0.05 -2.71
C SER A 30 0.14 0.93 -3.04
N SER A 31 -0.12 2.06 -3.68
CA SER A 31 0.88 3.08 -3.92
C SER A 31 0.66 4.27 -2.99
N CYS A 32 1.66 4.62 -2.18
CA CYS A 32 1.58 5.72 -1.22
C CYS A 32 0.32 5.65 -0.34
N GLY A 33 -0.09 4.45 0.08
CA GLY A 33 -1.40 4.24 0.70
C GLY A 33 -1.35 3.96 2.20
N TRP A 34 -0.17 3.77 2.77
CA TRP A 34 -0.02 3.43 4.18
C TRP A 34 1.38 3.74 4.72
N THR A 35 1.45 3.89 6.02
CA THR A 35 2.66 3.85 6.86
C THR A 35 2.19 3.50 8.27
N PRO A 36 2.95 2.79 9.09
CA PRO A 36 2.56 2.55 10.49
C PRO A 36 2.26 3.85 11.23
N PHE A 37 1.35 3.81 12.15
CA PHE A 37 0.84 5.01 12.83
C PHE A 37 1.93 5.81 13.53
N GLU A 38 2.90 5.16 14.18
CA GLU A 38 4.00 5.86 14.84
C GLU A 38 4.83 6.71 13.86
N TYR A 39 5.00 6.23 12.62
CA TYR A 39 5.72 6.93 11.57
C TYR A 39 4.87 7.99 10.88
N TYR A 40 3.56 7.89 10.99
CA TYR A 40 2.65 8.92 10.49
C TYR A 40 2.63 10.14 11.43
N GLU A 41 2.76 9.94 12.73
CA GLU A 41 2.80 11.01 13.74
C GLU A 41 4.16 11.77 13.78
N THR A 42 4.74 12.03 12.60
CA THR A 42 5.99 12.81 12.46
C THR A 42 5.86 14.27 12.93
N LYS A 43 4.63 14.77 13.00
CA LYS A 43 4.28 16.07 13.60
C LYS A 43 3.14 15.84 14.59
N LYS A 44 3.29 16.39 15.80
CA LYS A 44 2.29 16.26 16.86
C LYS A 44 0.88 16.64 16.35
N GLY A 45 -0.07 15.73 16.56
CA GLY A 45 -1.46 15.89 16.16
C GLY A 45 -1.77 15.50 14.71
N ARG A 46 -0.81 14.97 13.94
CA ARG A 46 -1.06 14.53 12.56
C ARG A 46 -2.04 13.36 12.49
N LEU A 47 -2.03 12.46 13.47
CA LEU A 47 -2.98 11.35 13.56
C LEU A 47 -4.44 11.80 13.61
N LYS A 48 -4.72 13.01 14.13
CA LYS A 48 -6.07 13.58 14.12
C LYS A 48 -6.66 13.74 12.72
N THR A 49 -5.83 13.78 11.68
CA THR A 49 -6.31 13.79 10.29
C THR A 49 -6.99 12.48 9.89
N TRP A 50 -6.60 11.35 10.50
CA TRP A 50 -7.27 10.07 10.33
C TRP A 50 -8.59 9.97 11.09
N ALA A 51 -8.74 10.72 12.19
CA ALA A 51 -9.93 10.74 13.04
C ALA A 51 -11.08 11.61 12.48
N LEU A 52 -10.91 12.21 11.29
CA LEU A 52 -11.98 12.97 10.65
C LEU A 52 -13.18 12.06 10.31
N PRO A 53 -14.43 12.60 10.30
CA PRO A 53 -15.64 11.80 10.06
C PRO A 53 -15.63 10.96 8.79
N ARG A 54 -14.87 11.37 7.78
CA ARG A 54 -14.74 10.66 6.48
C ARG A 54 -13.69 9.54 6.47
N TYR A 55 -12.97 9.33 7.59
CA TYR A 55 -11.93 8.30 7.67
C TYR A 55 -12.21 7.35 8.84
N MET A 56 -11.52 7.52 9.97
CA MET A 56 -11.59 6.63 11.13
C MET A 56 -11.90 7.43 12.42
N PRO A 57 -13.11 8.02 12.55
CA PRO A 57 -13.46 8.81 13.73
C PRO A 57 -13.26 8.09 15.08
N PRO A 58 -13.39 6.74 15.18
CA PRO A 58 -13.11 6.04 16.43
C PRO A 58 -11.68 6.22 16.97
N LEU A 59 -10.69 6.55 16.12
CA LEU A 59 -9.31 6.80 16.57
C LEU A 59 -9.23 7.95 17.57
N GLU A 60 -10.03 9.01 17.40
CA GLU A 60 -10.12 10.09 18.37
C GLU A 60 -11.08 9.76 19.51
N SER A 61 -12.32 9.37 19.20
CA SER A 61 -13.38 9.21 20.20
C SER A 61 -13.12 8.08 21.21
N LEU A 62 -12.44 7.00 20.79
CA LEU A 62 -12.14 5.85 21.66
C LEU A 62 -10.70 5.87 22.21
N PHE A 63 -9.75 6.43 21.46
CA PHE A 63 -8.33 6.30 21.77
C PHE A 63 -7.62 7.64 21.91
N ASN A 64 -8.32 8.78 21.77
CA ASN A 64 -7.75 10.13 21.84
C ASN A 64 -6.56 10.33 20.88
N SER A 65 -6.63 9.71 19.70
CA SER A 65 -5.54 9.66 18.69
C SER A 65 -4.18 9.22 19.24
N ASP A 66 -4.19 8.42 20.31
CA ASP A 66 -2.97 7.80 20.86
C ASP A 66 -2.75 6.44 20.18
N HIS A 67 -1.77 6.39 19.26
CA HIS A 67 -1.50 5.19 18.46
C HIS A 67 -1.05 3.99 19.30
N THR A 68 -0.50 4.21 20.49
CA THR A 68 -0.10 3.12 21.38
C THR A 68 -1.29 2.33 21.94
N ARG A 69 -2.49 2.87 21.81
CA ARG A 69 -3.75 2.28 22.26
C ARG A 69 -4.60 1.72 21.12
N PHE A 70 -4.16 1.88 19.86
CA PHE A 70 -4.93 1.37 18.73
C PHE A 70 -4.92 -0.15 18.70
N PRO A 71 -6.04 -0.80 18.32
CA PRO A 71 -6.16 -2.26 18.33
C PRO A 71 -5.46 -2.93 17.14
N PHE A 72 -4.91 -2.16 16.20
CA PHE A 72 -4.17 -2.62 15.02
C PHE A 72 -3.26 -1.51 14.50
N ASP A 73 -2.32 -1.91 13.62
CA ASP A 73 -1.58 -0.97 12.79
C ASP A 73 -1.61 -1.41 11.31
N PHE A 74 -1.28 -0.52 10.39
CA PHE A 74 -1.37 -0.76 8.94
C PHE A 74 -0.46 -1.91 8.47
N HIS A 75 0.66 -2.16 9.12
CA HIS A 75 1.50 -3.30 8.78
C HIS A 75 0.83 -4.65 9.10
N GLU A 76 -0.02 -4.71 10.13
CA GLU A 76 -0.82 -5.88 10.46
C GLU A 76 -1.94 -6.10 9.43
N VAL A 77 -2.58 -5.01 8.96
CA VAL A 77 -3.55 -5.08 7.86
C VAL A 77 -2.88 -5.60 6.59
N ALA A 78 -1.64 -5.14 6.28
CA ALA A 78 -0.86 -5.63 5.16
C ALA A 78 -0.51 -7.13 5.30
N ALA A 79 -0.12 -7.56 6.50
CA ALA A 79 0.15 -8.96 6.79
C ALA A 79 -1.09 -9.85 6.67
N ALA A 80 -2.28 -9.34 7.01
CA ALA A 80 -3.54 -10.07 6.92
C ALA A 80 -3.95 -10.44 5.48
N ILE A 81 -3.35 -9.82 4.45
CA ILE A 81 -3.58 -10.20 3.05
C ILE A 81 -2.94 -11.56 2.72
N ALA A 82 -1.91 -11.97 3.44
CA ALA A 82 -1.19 -13.22 3.18
C ALA A 82 -2.13 -14.45 3.24
N PRO A 83 -1.97 -15.44 2.34
CA PRO A 83 -0.86 -15.64 1.39
C PRO A 83 -1.07 -14.98 0.00
N ARG A 84 -2.12 -14.16 -0.17
CA ARG A 84 -2.47 -13.48 -1.43
C ARG A 84 -1.44 -12.39 -1.74
N VAL A 85 -1.39 -11.94 -2.99
CA VAL A 85 -0.37 -10.98 -3.42
C VAL A 85 -0.64 -9.58 -2.84
N PHE A 86 0.38 -9.02 -2.18
CA PHE A 86 0.39 -7.63 -1.78
C PHE A 86 1.61 -6.91 -2.39
N PHE A 87 1.32 -5.91 -3.23
CA PHE A 87 2.31 -5.05 -3.84
C PHE A 87 2.24 -3.67 -3.17
N SER A 88 3.32 -3.27 -2.51
CA SER A 88 3.46 -1.97 -1.86
C SER A 88 4.49 -1.11 -2.58
N SER A 89 4.09 0.09 -3.00
CA SER A 89 4.98 1.14 -3.48
C SER A 89 5.01 2.29 -2.48
N SER A 90 6.15 2.45 -1.79
CA SER A 90 6.33 3.42 -0.71
C SER A 90 7.56 4.29 -0.98
N PRO A 91 7.40 5.41 -1.75
CA PRO A 91 8.50 6.24 -2.17
C PRO A 91 9.30 6.84 -1.02
N THR A 92 10.63 7.01 -1.21
CA THR A 92 11.55 7.48 -0.18
C THR A 92 11.28 8.91 0.30
N SER A 93 10.76 9.78 -0.58
CA SER A 93 10.52 11.20 -0.32
C SER A 93 9.03 11.54 -0.21
N ASP A 94 8.18 10.56 0.09
CA ASP A 94 6.74 10.78 0.30
C ASP A 94 6.52 11.63 1.55
N GLY A 95 5.98 12.83 1.38
CA GLY A 95 5.67 13.76 2.46
C GLY A 95 4.30 13.54 3.10
N VAL A 96 3.45 12.67 2.53
CA VAL A 96 2.11 12.33 3.03
C VAL A 96 2.14 11.03 3.83
N PHE A 97 2.67 9.97 3.24
CA PHE A 97 2.89 8.68 3.89
C PHE A 97 4.40 8.40 3.92
N PRO A 98 5.11 8.75 5.01
CA PRO A 98 6.55 8.59 5.07
C PRO A 98 7.02 7.19 4.71
N GLY A 99 7.72 7.04 3.57
CA GLY A 99 8.10 5.75 3.00
C GLY A 99 9.09 4.95 3.84
N TRP A 100 9.76 5.59 4.80
CA TRP A 100 10.63 4.92 5.76
C TRP A 100 9.83 4.11 6.81
N GLY A 101 8.57 4.45 7.10
CA GLY A 101 7.70 3.64 7.96
C GLY A 101 7.39 2.27 7.36
N PRO A 102 6.86 2.16 6.13
CA PRO A 102 6.71 0.87 5.45
C PRO A 102 8.02 0.11 5.31
N LYS A 103 9.14 0.80 5.13
CA LYS A 103 10.48 0.16 5.10
C LYS A 103 10.86 -0.46 6.43
N ALA A 104 10.57 0.21 7.55
CA ALA A 104 10.82 -0.34 8.88
C ALA A 104 9.94 -1.58 9.16
N ALA A 105 8.71 -1.60 8.67
CA ALA A 105 7.78 -2.71 8.83
C ALA A 105 7.97 -3.86 7.81
N GLU A 106 8.80 -3.67 6.79
CA GLU A 106 8.97 -4.64 5.69
C GLU A 106 9.32 -6.05 6.18
N SER A 107 10.27 -6.17 7.09
CA SER A 107 10.73 -7.47 7.61
C SER A 107 9.62 -8.20 8.35
N LEU A 108 8.83 -7.52 9.17
CA LEU A 108 7.72 -8.11 9.90
C LEU A 108 6.67 -8.70 8.96
N ILE A 109 6.27 -7.94 7.94
CA ILE A 109 5.31 -8.40 6.94
C ILE A 109 5.89 -9.60 6.17
N ARG A 110 7.16 -9.52 5.76
CA ARG A 110 7.84 -10.58 5.01
C ARG A 110 7.93 -11.87 5.81
N ASP A 111 8.25 -11.80 7.10
CA ASP A 111 8.30 -12.97 7.98
C ASP A 111 6.92 -13.62 8.14
N PHE A 112 5.87 -12.81 8.22
CA PHE A 112 4.51 -13.31 8.27
C PHE A 112 4.09 -14.03 6.97
N TYR A 113 4.48 -13.47 5.82
CA TYR A 113 4.28 -14.12 4.51
C TYR A 113 5.11 -15.40 4.36
N ARG A 114 6.37 -15.38 4.84
CA ARG A 114 7.24 -16.56 4.85
C ARG A 114 6.65 -17.69 5.69
N ALA A 115 6.15 -17.39 6.87
CA ALA A 115 5.49 -18.36 7.74
C ALA A 115 4.27 -19.05 7.10
N ARG A 116 3.68 -18.42 6.06
CA ARG A 116 2.59 -18.98 5.25
C ARG A 116 3.04 -19.59 3.92
N GLY A 117 4.35 -19.77 3.72
CA GLY A 117 4.91 -20.30 2.47
C GLY A 117 4.75 -19.39 1.25
N ALA A 118 4.48 -18.10 1.45
CA ALA A 118 4.12 -17.15 0.40
C ALA A 118 5.03 -15.90 0.36
N GLU A 119 6.29 -16.01 0.78
CA GLU A 119 7.21 -14.87 0.89
C GLU A 119 7.26 -14.01 -0.38
N LYS A 120 7.26 -14.64 -1.55
CA LYS A 120 7.31 -13.97 -2.86
C LYS A 120 6.02 -13.22 -3.21
N ALA A 121 4.92 -13.48 -2.52
CA ALA A 121 3.66 -12.80 -2.73
C ALA A 121 3.66 -11.40 -2.08
N PHE A 122 4.54 -11.13 -1.13
CA PHE A 122 4.79 -9.78 -0.64
C PHE A 122 5.89 -9.10 -1.47
N GLN A 123 5.49 -8.06 -2.21
CA GLN A 123 6.34 -7.29 -3.10
C GLN A 123 6.44 -5.85 -2.60
N PHE A 124 7.63 -5.46 -2.18
CA PHE A 124 7.89 -4.12 -1.65
C PHE A 124 8.81 -3.34 -2.57
N TYR A 125 8.36 -2.15 -2.97
CA TYR A 125 9.09 -1.22 -3.83
C TYR A 125 9.24 0.13 -3.14
N GLN A 126 10.46 0.66 -3.14
CA GLN A 126 10.78 1.95 -2.56
C GLN A 126 11.45 2.86 -3.60
N PRO A 127 10.70 3.39 -4.59
CA PRO A 127 11.27 4.26 -5.60
C PRO A 127 11.73 5.60 -5.01
N HIS A 128 12.72 6.23 -5.63
CA HIS A 128 13.14 7.58 -5.28
C HIS A 128 12.17 8.58 -5.90
N ALA A 129 11.11 8.92 -5.19
CA ALA A 129 10.05 9.82 -5.63
C ALA A 129 9.33 10.47 -4.43
N GLN A 130 8.58 11.52 -4.70
CA GLN A 130 7.62 12.11 -3.78
C GLN A 130 6.32 11.28 -3.71
N HIS A 131 5.21 11.90 -3.28
CA HIS A 131 3.89 11.28 -3.21
C HIS A 131 3.30 11.01 -4.61
N ARG A 132 3.85 10.02 -5.30
CA ARG A 132 3.44 9.60 -6.65
C ARG A 132 3.67 8.12 -6.89
N PHE A 133 3.06 7.60 -7.93
CA PHE A 133 3.26 6.22 -8.40
C PHE A 133 4.11 6.26 -9.69
N PRO A 134 5.45 6.16 -9.58
CA PRO A 134 6.34 6.26 -10.72
C PRO A 134 6.05 5.22 -11.79
N TRP A 135 6.30 5.58 -13.06
CA TRP A 135 6.01 4.75 -14.21
C TRP A 135 6.58 3.33 -14.09
N ASP A 136 7.86 3.20 -13.78
CA ASP A 136 8.53 1.89 -13.69
C ASP A 136 7.92 0.99 -12.61
N THR A 137 7.63 1.57 -11.44
CA THR A 137 6.99 0.85 -10.34
C THR A 137 5.55 0.49 -10.69
N ARG A 138 4.83 1.35 -11.39
CA ARG A 138 3.48 1.09 -11.88
C ARG A 138 3.46 -0.03 -12.90
N GLN A 139 4.46 -0.09 -13.81
CA GLN A 139 4.62 -1.20 -14.73
C GLN A 139 4.92 -2.53 -14.01
N ALA A 140 5.73 -2.49 -12.94
CA ALA A 140 5.96 -3.66 -12.09
C ALA A 140 4.66 -4.15 -11.43
N ALA A 141 3.82 -3.23 -10.96
CA ALA A 141 2.51 -3.56 -10.39
C ALA A 141 1.58 -4.21 -11.43
N TYR A 142 1.52 -3.68 -12.66
CA TYR A 142 0.72 -4.29 -13.75
C TYR A 142 1.22 -5.69 -14.11
N ARG A 143 2.54 -5.90 -14.17
CA ARG A 143 3.11 -7.24 -14.39
C ARG A 143 2.72 -8.19 -13.25
N SER A 144 2.76 -7.74 -12.00
CA SER A 144 2.34 -8.55 -10.85
C SER A 144 0.87 -8.93 -10.93
N MET A 145 -0.01 -8.01 -11.33
CA MET A 145 -1.44 -8.29 -11.54
C MET A 145 -1.63 -9.32 -12.67
N ASN A 146 -0.96 -9.13 -13.80
CA ASN A 146 -1.04 -10.06 -14.93
C ASN A 146 -0.58 -11.47 -14.53
N ASN A 147 0.54 -11.57 -13.82
CA ASN A 147 1.07 -12.85 -13.35
C ASN A 147 0.12 -13.53 -12.34
N THR A 148 -0.51 -12.74 -11.46
CA THR A 148 -1.48 -13.25 -10.48
C THR A 148 -2.71 -13.87 -11.16
N PHE A 149 -3.10 -13.33 -12.31
CA PHE A 149 -4.27 -13.78 -13.04
C PHE A 149 -3.95 -14.69 -14.24
N ASP A 150 -2.69 -15.01 -14.44
CA ASP A 150 -2.23 -15.76 -15.61
C ASP A 150 -2.71 -15.09 -16.92
N TYR A 151 -2.58 -13.76 -16.96
CA TYR A 151 -3.03 -12.94 -18.07
C TYR A 151 -1.83 -12.45 -18.88
N HIS A 152 -1.72 -12.95 -20.11
CA HIS A 152 -0.68 -12.53 -21.04
C HIS A 152 -1.25 -11.49 -22.02
N PHE A 153 -0.88 -10.22 -21.81
CA PHE A 153 -1.26 -9.14 -22.71
C PHE A 153 -0.34 -9.15 -23.96
N HIS A 154 -0.92 -9.42 -25.11
CA HIS A 154 -0.21 -9.43 -26.40
C HIS A 154 -0.22 -8.09 -27.15
N GLY A 155 -0.66 -7.00 -26.52
CA GLY A 155 -0.72 -5.65 -27.10
C GLY A 155 0.50 -4.79 -26.78
N ARG A 156 0.78 -3.80 -27.64
CA ARG A 156 1.82 -2.80 -27.38
C ARG A 156 1.38 -1.85 -26.25
N LEU A 157 1.96 -1.98 -25.06
CA LEU A 157 1.86 -0.99 -23.99
C LEU A 157 2.66 0.30 -24.28
N GLY A 158 3.28 0.39 -25.47
CA GLY A 158 4.20 1.47 -25.83
C GLY A 158 3.59 2.83 -26.13
N LEU A 159 2.27 2.97 -26.30
CA LEU A 159 1.66 4.23 -26.73
C LEU A 159 1.27 5.20 -25.60
N LEU A 160 1.43 4.82 -24.32
CA LEU A 160 1.13 5.70 -23.19
C LEU A 160 2.40 6.26 -22.50
N ALA A 161 3.58 5.87 -22.97
CA ALA A 161 4.87 6.26 -22.36
C ALA A 161 5.29 7.71 -22.66
N GLU A 162 4.72 8.36 -23.68
CA GLU A 162 5.22 9.65 -24.18
C GLU A 162 4.51 10.89 -23.64
N ARG A 163 3.61 10.77 -22.66
CA ARG A 163 2.85 11.93 -22.15
C ARG A 163 3.21 12.42 -20.75
N ASP A 164 4.25 11.88 -20.11
CA ASP A 164 4.62 12.28 -18.73
C ASP A 164 5.94 13.05 -18.64
N GLY A 165 6.36 13.68 -19.70
CA GLY A 165 7.66 14.33 -19.83
C GLY A 165 7.63 15.80 -20.20
N SER A 166 6.64 16.61 -19.83
CA SER A 166 6.76 18.08 -19.87
C SER A 166 5.50 18.73 -19.30
N GLU A 167 5.54 19.08 -18.03
CA GLU A 167 5.07 20.40 -17.58
C GLU A 167 5.53 20.60 -16.15
N ALA A 168 6.17 21.75 -15.94
CA ALA A 168 6.93 22.25 -14.80
C ALA A 168 6.19 22.25 -13.48
#